data_1f1c5b02e8fcc7959144cf76cccb014d
#
_entry.id   1f1c5b02e8fcc7959144cf76cccb014d
#
_cell.length_a   1.000
_cell.length_b   1.000
_cell.length_c   1.000
_cell.angle_alpha   90.00
_cell.angle_beta   90.00
_cell.angle_gamma   90.00
#
_symmetry.space_group_name_H-M   'P 1'
#
loop_
_entity.id
_entity.type
_entity.pdbx_description
1 polymer ?
#
loop_
_entity_poly.entity_id
_entity_poly.type
_entity_poly.pdbx_seq_one_letter_code
_entity_poly.pdbx_strand_id
1 'polypeptide(L)'
;MNLWLTLILFLSIGIATADEKPEIPEDLLDDEHFRTETALNEFTVPSIVKVFDELEKISLLAYNSAHLKRHERLPLDRSRLALRLGTLIADGFIAVQTGNSDDVPTIASHLSRYAKALGAGDRIKRHAASLLDHAKAKDLVKLKGALAATQRDVERELAGLRDPDLSHLISLGGWLQALESASNAVEKKFTVERARTLFREDVADYYAESIGSLNPSISEKPYILKMRELLHGLRTAMSLEEGKEPTEEEVKEVARVASQLVTSARQ
;
A
#
# COMPACT_ATOMS: atom_id res chain seq x y z
N MET A 1 61.73 19.59 -49.82
CA MET A 1 61.43 20.32 -48.60
C MET A 1 59.92 20.38 -48.49
N ASN A 2 59.33 19.23 -48.06
CA ASN A 2 57.86 19.04 -48.04
C ASN A 2 57.42 18.78 -46.57
N LEU A 3 56.70 19.75 -46.01
CA LEU A 3 56.06 19.63 -44.73
C LEU A 3 54.74 18.86 -44.91
N TRP A 4 54.63 17.72 -44.31
CA TRP A 4 53.34 17.01 -44.16
C TRP A 4 52.78 17.38 -42.78
N LEU A 5 51.66 18.13 -42.78
CA LEU A 5 50.84 18.36 -41.60
C LEU A 5 49.84 17.21 -41.47
N THR A 6 50.03 16.36 -40.49
CA THR A 6 49.06 15.34 -40.06
C THR A 6 48.06 15.97 -39.10
N LEU A 7 46.80 16.16 -39.57
CA LEU A 7 45.67 16.63 -38.79
C LEU A 7 45.11 15.44 -38.00
N ILE A 8 45.37 15.40 -36.67
CA ILE A 8 44.79 14.39 -35.78
C ILE A 8 43.42 14.94 -35.33
N LEU A 9 42.34 14.34 -35.85
CA LEU A 9 40.98 14.61 -35.44
C LEU A 9 40.70 13.88 -34.13
N PHE A 10 40.69 14.58 -32.99
CA PHE A 10 40.17 14.04 -31.71
C PHE A 10 38.68 13.92 -31.77
N LEU A 11 38.19 12.67 -31.96
CA LEU A 11 36.80 12.33 -31.78
C LEU A 11 36.51 12.19 -30.26
N SER A 12 36.08 13.26 -29.61
CA SER A 12 35.62 13.20 -28.24
C SER A 12 34.24 12.50 -28.23
N ILE A 13 34.24 11.21 -27.92
CA ILE A 13 33.03 10.48 -27.57
C ILE A 13 32.57 11.05 -26.20
N GLY A 14 31.59 11.93 -26.22
CA GLY A 14 30.87 12.32 -25.02
C GLY A 14 30.11 11.11 -24.49
N ILE A 15 30.61 10.52 -23.41
CA ILE A 15 29.87 9.58 -22.60
C ILE A 15 28.74 10.43 -21.98
N ALA A 16 27.52 10.26 -22.50
CA ALA A 16 26.33 10.74 -21.81
C ALA A 16 26.23 9.98 -20.50
N THR A 17 26.65 10.61 -19.42
CA THR A 17 26.31 10.19 -18.06
C THR A 17 24.80 10.21 -17.98
N ALA A 18 24.19 9.06 -17.72
CA ALA A 18 22.78 9.00 -17.35
C ALA A 18 22.55 10.02 -16.22
N ASP A 19 21.57 10.89 -16.41
CA ASP A 19 21.19 11.92 -15.47
C ASP A 19 20.75 11.18 -14.17
N GLU A 20 21.67 10.97 -13.26
CA GLU A 20 21.34 10.52 -11.90
C GLU A 20 20.48 11.61 -11.29
N LYS A 21 19.18 11.33 -11.13
CA LYS A 21 18.28 12.22 -10.40
C LYS A 21 18.92 12.50 -9.03
N PRO A 22 19.06 13.78 -8.63
CA PRO A 22 19.67 14.11 -7.37
C PRO A 22 18.90 13.42 -6.23
N GLU A 23 19.62 12.67 -5.38
CA GLU A 23 19.03 12.04 -4.21
C GLU A 23 18.51 13.12 -3.27
N ILE A 24 17.31 12.94 -2.75
CA ILE A 24 16.74 13.83 -1.74
C ILE A 24 17.47 13.56 -0.43
N PRO A 25 18.03 14.58 0.24
CA PRO A 25 18.66 14.42 1.54
C PRO A 25 17.74 13.74 2.56
N GLU A 26 18.30 12.86 3.40
CA GLU A 26 17.49 12.06 4.37
C GLU A 26 16.75 12.94 5.39
N ASP A 27 17.33 14.06 5.79
CA ASP A 27 16.72 15.05 6.69
C ASP A 27 15.49 15.73 6.09
N LEU A 28 15.44 15.90 4.76
CA LEU A 28 14.26 16.42 4.07
C LEU A 28 13.14 15.37 3.95
N LEU A 29 13.45 14.08 3.93
CA LEU A 29 12.44 13.01 3.87
C LEU A 29 11.65 12.88 5.19
N ASP A 30 12.23 13.32 6.30
CA ASP A 30 11.57 13.37 7.60
C ASP A 30 10.95 14.76 7.90
N ASP A 31 11.15 15.75 7.02
CA ASP A 31 10.54 17.07 7.13
C ASP A 31 9.04 17.02 6.89
N GLU A 32 8.26 17.54 7.84
CA GLU A 32 6.77 17.52 7.79
C GLU A 32 6.25 18.35 6.61
N HIS A 33 6.96 19.42 6.22
CA HIS A 33 6.60 20.27 5.09
C HIS A 33 6.80 19.53 3.77
N PHE A 34 7.92 18.82 3.60
CA PHE A 34 8.19 17.98 2.43
C PHE A 34 7.17 16.85 2.31
N ARG A 35 6.80 16.21 3.42
CA ARG A 35 5.77 15.16 3.46
C ARG A 35 4.38 15.72 3.09
N THR A 36 4.09 16.94 3.47
CA THR A 36 2.85 17.63 3.10
C THR A 36 2.81 17.97 1.60
N GLU A 37 3.91 18.46 1.04
CA GLU A 37 4.01 18.76 -0.40
C GLU A 37 3.95 17.51 -1.29
N THR A 38 4.46 16.38 -0.78
CA THR A 38 4.40 15.09 -1.49
C THR A 38 3.09 14.33 -1.24
N ALA A 39 2.11 14.95 -0.55
CA ALA A 39 0.83 14.35 -0.15
C ALA A 39 0.97 13.07 0.70
N LEU A 40 2.12 12.86 1.36
CA LEU A 40 2.42 11.70 2.21
C LEU A 40 2.29 12.03 3.71
N ASN A 41 1.50 13.05 4.08
CA ASN A 41 1.34 13.40 5.49
C ASN A 41 0.30 12.50 6.19
N GLU A 42 0.43 12.39 7.50
CA GLU A 42 -0.46 11.56 8.34
C GLU A 42 -1.93 12.02 8.33
N PHE A 43 -2.23 13.22 7.82
CA PHE A 43 -3.56 13.80 7.75
C PHE A 43 -4.26 13.50 6.43
N THR A 44 -3.50 13.21 5.36
CA THR A 44 -4.05 13.00 4.02
C THR A 44 -4.08 11.54 3.60
N VAL A 45 -3.16 10.71 4.07
CA VAL A 45 -3.14 9.27 3.77
C VAL A 45 -3.38 8.48 5.05
N PRO A 46 -4.49 7.74 5.17
CA PRO A 46 -4.72 6.90 6.34
C PRO A 46 -3.58 5.90 6.49
N SER A 47 -2.84 6.00 7.60
CA SER A 47 -1.81 5.01 7.93
C SER A 47 -2.45 3.64 8.10
N ILE A 48 -1.93 2.61 7.41
CA ILE A 48 -2.38 1.22 7.58
C ILE A 48 -2.35 0.83 9.06
N VAL A 49 -1.36 1.31 9.82
CA VAL A 49 -1.26 1.07 11.27
C VAL A 49 -2.50 1.60 12.00
N LYS A 50 -2.88 2.88 11.75
CA LYS A 50 -4.09 3.48 12.37
C LYS A 50 -5.35 2.72 12.00
N VAL A 51 -5.46 2.28 10.74
CA VAL A 51 -6.58 1.44 10.30
C VAL A 51 -6.63 0.14 11.09
N PHE A 52 -5.49 -0.53 11.30
CA PHE A 52 -5.46 -1.78 12.08
C PHE A 52 -5.67 -1.57 13.58
N ASP A 53 -5.26 -0.46 14.16
CA ASP A 53 -5.57 -0.11 15.56
C ASP A 53 -7.09 0.08 15.76
N GLU A 54 -7.79 0.68 14.78
CA GLU A 54 -9.26 0.74 14.81
C GLU A 54 -9.90 -0.64 14.62
N LEU A 55 -9.36 -1.47 13.73
CA LEU A 55 -9.86 -2.82 13.48
C LEU A 55 -9.62 -3.78 14.65
N GLU A 56 -8.63 -3.52 15.52
CA GLU A 56 -8.45 -4.28 16.77
C GLU A 56 -9.71 -4.24 17.64
N LYS A 57 -10.47 -3.15 17.58
CA LYS A 57 -11.74 -3.00 18.31
C LYS A 57 -12.82 -3.96 17.81
N ILE A 58 -12.74 -4.38 16.55
CA ILE A 58 -13.70 -5.32 15.94
C ILE A 58 -13.49 -6.75 16.45
N SER A 59 -12.28 -7.12 16.85
CA SER A 59 -11.86 -8.39 17.49
C SER A 59 -12.31 -9.71 16.83
N LEU A 60 -12.69 -9.70 15.54
CA LEU A 60 -13.25 -10.85 14.81
C LEU A 60 -12.60 -11.10 13.46
N LEU A 61 -11.49 -10.42 13.15
CA LEU A 61 -10.81 -10.59 11.86
C LEU A 61 -10.47 -12.06 11.61
N ALA A 62 -10.69 -12.51 10.39
CA ALA A 62 -10.33 -13.85 9.94
C ALA A 62 -9.17 -13.76 8.94
N TYR A 63 -8.08 -14.44 9.26
CA TYR A 63 -6.95 -14.58 8.36
C TYR A 63 -7.20 -15.68 7.34
N ASN A 64 -6.80 -15.46 6.09
CA ASN A 64 -6.89 -16.45 5.02
C ASN A 64 -5.54 -16.61 4.31
N SER A 65 -4.79 -17.65 4.67
CA SER A 65 -3.48 -17.96 4.08
C SER A 65 -3.52 -18.23 2.57
N ALA A 66 -4.69 -18.58 2.01
CA ALA A 66 -4.84 -18.77 0.55
C ALA A 66 -4.53 -17.49 -0.25
N HIS A 67 -4.62 -16.31 0.39
CA HIS A 67 -4.24 -15.05 -0.23
C HIS A 67 -2.76 -15.01 -0.61
N LEU A 68 -1.87 -15.64 0.18
CA LEU A 68 -0.43 -15.64 -0.06
C LEU A 68 -0.04 -16.29 -1.39
N LYS A 69 -0.77 -17.30 -1.85
CA LYS A 69 -0.52 -17.94 -3.15
C LYS A 69 -0.62 -16.96 -4.33
N ARG A 70 -1.43 -15.91 -4.20
CA ARG A 70 -1.59 -14.88 -5.24
C ARG A 70 -0.35 -13.98 -5.36
N HIS A 71 0.49 -13.93 -4.33
CA HIS A 71 1.71 -13.16 -4.31
C HIS A 71 2.94 -13.89 -4.87
N GLU A 72 2.81 -15.16 -5.26
CA GLU A 72 3.92 -15.94 -5.84
C GLU A 72 4.42 -15.33 -7.16
N ARG A 73 3.51 -14.76 -7.98
CA ARG A 73 3.86 -14.11 -9.25
C ARG A 73 3.78 -12.59 -9.10
N LEU A 74 4.88 -11.92 -9.45
CA LEU A 74 4.92 -10.46 -9.47
C LEU A 74 4.26 -9.92 -10.72
N PRO A 75 3.39 -8.90 -10.62
CA PRO A 75 2.95 -8.14 -11.78
C PRO A 75 4.12 -7.44 -12.47
N LEU A 76 4.04 -7.25 -13.78
CA LEU A 76 4.99 -6.42 -14.52
C LEU A 76 4.66 -4.93 -14.40
N ASP A 77 3.41 -4.60 -14.17
CA ASP A 77 2.92 -3.23 -13.99
C ASP A 77 3.25 -2.72 -12.58
N ARG A 78 3.96 -1.58 -12.49
CA ARG A 78 4.41 -0.99 -11.22
C ARG A 78 3.23 -0.57 -10.32
N SER A 79 2.15 -0.05 -10.91
CA SER A 79 0.96 0.34 -10.15
C SER A 79 0.21 -0.88 -9.57
N ARG A 80 0.17 -2.00 -10.29
CA ARG A 80 -0.32 -3.27 -9.72
C ARG A 80 0.61 -3.82 -8.64
N LEU A 81 1.93 -3.70 -8.82
CA LEU A 81 2.90 -4.07 -7.78
C LEU A 81 2.64 -3.29 -6.48
N ALA A 82 2.41 -1.96 -6.59
CA ALA A 82 2.14 -1.10 -5.45
C ALA A 82 0.84 -1.48 -4.73
N LEU A 83 -0.27 -1.61 -5.46
CA LEU A 83 -1.56 -2.05 -4.90
C LEU A 83 -1.43 -3.40 -4.18
N ARG A 84 -0.78 -4.38 -4.82
CA ARG A 84 -0.60 -5.72 -4.24
C ARG A 84 0.36 -5.73 -3.07
N LEU A 85 1.38 -4.87 -3.05
CA LEU A 85 2.24 -4.69 -1.88
C LEU A 85 1.44 -4.20 -0.68
N GLY A 86 0.55 -3.22 -0.88
CA GLY A 86 -0.37 -2.75 0.16
C GLY A 86 -1.25 -3.87 0.72
N THR A 87 -1.89 -4.66 -0.15
CA THR A 87 -2.71 -5.80 0.31
C THR A 87 -1.88 -6.83 1.10
N LEU A 88 -0.63 -7.07 0.70
CA LEU A 88 0.27 -7.99 1.40
C LEU A 88 0.69 -7.48 2.78
N ILE A 89 0.96 -6.18 2.91
CA ILE A 89 1.26 -5.55 4.21
C ILE A 89 0.05 -5.74 5.15
N ALA A 90 -1.15 -5.48 4.66
CA ALA A 90 -2.38 -5.66 5.43
C ALA A 90 -2.62 -7.13 5.82
N ASP A 91 -2.40 -8.08 4.89
CA ASP A 91 -2.46 -9.52 5.20
C ASP A 91 -1.45 -9.88 6.32
N GLY A 92 -0.28 -9.25 6.36
CA GLY A 92 0.69 -9.39 7.43
C GLY A 92 0.17 -8.93 8.80
N PHE A 93 -0.45 -7.75 8.86
CA PHE A 93 -1.10 -7.25 10.08
C PHE A 93 -2.23 -8.18 10.55
N ILE A 94 -3.09 -8.62 9.63
CA ILE A 94 -4.19 -9.54 9.95
C ILE A 94 -3.64 -10.87 10.48
N ALA A 95 -2.60 -11.44 9.85
CA ALA A 95 -1.97 -12.68 10.30
C ALA A 95 -1.43 -12.56 11.74
N VAL A 96 -0.72 -11.45 12.03
CA VAL A 96 -0.18 -11.19 13.38
C VAL A 96 -1.30 -10.99 14.38
N GLN A 97 -2.33 -10.22 14.05
CA GLN A 97 -3.44 -9.88 14.94
C GLN A 97 -4.30 -11.09 15.28
N THR A 98 -4.42 -12.04 14.35
CA THR A 98 -5.19 -13.30 14.53
C THR A 98 -4.33 -14.46 15.05
N GLY A 99 -3.05 -14.23 15.39
CA GLY A 99 -2.15 -15.24 15.92
C GLY A 99 -1.57 -16.22 14.89
N ASN A 100 -1.75 -15.96 13.59
CA ASN A 100 -1.24 -16.82 12.51
C ASN A 100 0.21 -16.46 12.14
N SER A 101 1.11 -16.47 13.12
CA SER A 101 2.51 -16.08 12.93
C SER A 101 3.31 -17.03 12.04
N ASP A 102 2.83 -18.24 11.80
CA ASP A 102 3.50 -19.26 10.97
C ASP A 102 3.61 -18.83 9.49
N ASP A 103 2.73 -17.96 9.01
CA ASP A 103 2.76 -17.42 7.65
C ASP A 103 3.66 -16.18 7.50
N VAL A 104 4.10 -15.56 8.60
CA VAL A 104 4.94 -14.35 8.59
C VAL A 104 6.24 -14.53 7.78
N PRO A 105 6.95 -15.67 7.82
CA PRO A 105 8.12 -15.90 6.97
C PRO A 105 7.82 -15.80 5.47
N THR A 106 6.69 -16.35 5.04
CA THR A 106 6.24 -16.28 3.65
C THR A 106 5.89 -14.84 3.27
N ILE A 107 5.18 -14.12 4.14
CA ILE A 107 4.84 -12.71 3.97
C ILE A 107 6.13 -11.87 3.83
N ALA A 108 7.10 -12.04 4.73
CA ALA A 108 8.38 -11.33 4.69
C ALA A 108 9.16 -11.57 3.38
N SER A 109 9.15 -12.81 2.90
CA SER A 109 9.75 -13.17 1.60
C SER A 109 9.08 -12.42 0.44
N HIS A 110 7.75 -12.42 0.41
CA HIS A 110 7.00 -11.71 -0.62
C HIS A 110 7.21 -10.19 -0.52
N LEU A 111 7.16 -9.58 0.68
CA LEU A 111 7.46 -8.17 0.90
C LEU A 111 8.80 -7.76 0.31
N SER A 112 9.86 -8.54 0.59
CA SER A 112 11.20 -8.30 0.02
C SER A 112 11.21 -8.33 -1.51
N ARG A 113 10.49 -9.27 -2.12
CA ARG A 113 10.42 -9.40 -3.59
C ARG A 113 9.69 -8.22 -4.23
N TYR A 114 8.55 -7.80 -3.65
CA TYR A 114 7.77 -6.67 -4.13
C TYR A 114 8.53 -5.35 -4.01
N ALA A 115 9.14 -5.13 -2.86
CA ALA A 115 9.94 -3.95 -2.60
C ALA A 115 11.13 -3.83 -3.56
N LYS A 116 11.85 -4.94 -3.80
CA LYS A 116 12.92 -4.98 -4.79
C LYS A 116 12.41 -4.65 -6.20
N ALA A 117 11.24 -5.18 -6.58
CA ALA A 117 10.66 -4.91 -7.90
C ALA A 117 10.21 -3.45 -8.06
N LEU A 118 9.85 -2.76 -6.97
CA LEU A 118 9.53 -1.33 -6.96
C LEU A 118 10.76 -0.41 -6.87
N GLY A 119 11.96 -0.97 -6.64
CA GLY A 119 13.19 -0.19 -6.49
C GLY A 119 13.55 0.16 -5.04
N ALA A 120 12.75 -0.28 -4.06
CA ALA A 120 12.91 -0.01 -2.64
C ALA A 120 13.58 -1.19 -1.87
N GLY A 121 14.51 -1.94 -2.52
CA GLY A 121 14.89 -3.26 -2.06
C GLY A 121 15.88 -3.34 -0.90
N ASP A 122 16.78 -2.37 -0.71
CA ASP A 122 17.92 -2.58 0.18
C ASP A 122 17.59 -2.31 1.67
N ARG A 123 16.75 -1.33 1.96
CA ARG A 123 16.26 -1.10 3.34
C ARG A 123 15.32 -2.20 3.80
N ILE A 124 14.46 -2.68 2.91
CA ILE A 124 13.43 -3.66 3.24
C ILE A 124 13.98 -5.05 3.54
N LYS A 125 15.15 -5.41 3.00
CA LYS A 125 15.84 -6.65 3.40
C LYS A 125 16.11 -6.72 4.90
N ARG A 126 16.43 -5.58 5.55
CA ARG A 126 16.66 -5.52 7.01
C ARG A 126 15.37 -5.79 7.79
N HIS A 127 14.25 -5.24 7.33
CA HIS A 127 12.95 -5.47 7.96
C HIS A 127 12.45 -6.89 7.77
N ALA A 128 12.70 -7.52 6.63
CA ALA A 128 12.36 -8.92 6.41
C ALA A 128 13.09 -9.83 7.40
N ALA A 129 14.37 -9.58 7.69
CA ALA A 129 15.11 -10.32 8.71
C ALA A 129 14.50 -10.09 10.11
N SER A 130 14.20 -8.85 10.48
CA SER A 130 13.56 -8.49 11.74
C SER A 130 12.19 -9.16 11.90
N LEU A 131 11.37 -9.18 10.84
CA LEU A 131 10.08 -9.88 10.83
C LEU A 131 10.25 -11.39 11.12
N LEU A 132 11.26 -12.02 10.50
CA LEU A 132 11.55 -13.44 10.72
C LEU A 132 11.96 -13.73 12.17
N ASP A 133 12.81 -12.88 12.75
CA ASP A 133 13.29 -13.06 14.11
C ASP A 133 12.16 -12.87 15.14
N HIS A 134 11.30 -11.86 14.93
CA HIS A 134 10.14 -11.63 15.81
C HIS A 134 9.06 -12.69 15.64
N ALA A 135 8.88 -13.25 14.43
CA ALA A 135 7.98 -14.38 14.21
C ALA A 135 8.45 -15.63 14.96
N LYS A 136 9.74 -15.97 14.87
CA LYS A 136 10.32 -17.08 15.65
C LYS A 136 10.17 -16.91 17.16
N ALA A 137 10.31 -15.69 17.64
CA ALA A 137 10.13 -15.34 19.05
C ALA A 137 8.66 -15.27 19.48
N LYS A 138 7.70 -15.35 18.55
CA LYS A 138 6.25 -15.14 18.75
C LYS A 138 5.93 -13.81 19.44
N ASP A 139 6.75 -12.78 19.19
CA ASP A 139 6.59 -11.44 19.75
C ASP A 139 5.68 -10.62 18.84
N LEU A 140 4.37 -10.70 19.08
CA LEU A 140 3.34 -10.05 18.26
C LEU A 140 3.47 -8.53 18.26
N VAL A 141 3.90 -7.91 19.36
CA VAL A 141 4.08 -6.45 19.46
C VAL A 141 5.21 -6.00 18.55
N LYS A 142 6.35 -6.68 18.60
CA LYS A 142 7.48 -6.36 17.72
C LYS A 142 7.19 -6.70 16.27
N LEU A 143 6.41 -7.76 16.00
CA LEU A 143 5.95 -8.07 14.62
C LEU A 143 5.11 -6.94 14.04
N LYS A 144 4.13 -6.41 14.77
CA LYS A 144 3.33 -5.25 14.35
C LYS A 144 4.24 -4.04 14.08
N GLY A 145 5.16 -3.75 15.01
CA GLY A 145 6.13 -2.66 14.85
C GLY A 145 7.03 -2.82 13.62
N ALA A 146 7.49 -4.03 13.32
CA ALA A 146 8.32 -4.31 12.15
C ALA A 146 7.54 -4.19 10.84
N LEU A 147 6.27 -4.60 10.79
CA LEU A 147 5.40 -4.38 9.63
C LEU A 147 5.16 -2.89 9.37
N ALA A 148 4.88 -2.13 10.44
CA ALA A 148 4.71 -0.69 10.36
C ALA A 148 5.99 0.02 9.87
N ALA A 149 7.15 -0.39 10.36
CA ALA A 149 8.45 0.11 9.90
C ALA A 149 8.69 -0.23 8.42
N THR A 150 8.34 -1.44 7.99
CA THR A 150 8.44 -1.85 6.58
C THR A 150 7.62 -0.93 5.69
N GLN A 151 6.38 -0.63 6.05
CA GLN A 151 5.54 0.29 5.28
C GLN A 151 6.17 1.67 5.17
N ARG A 152 6.55 2.29 6.30
CA ARG A 152 7.16 3.62 6.31
C ARG A 152 8.43 3.70 5.46
N ASP A 153 9.27 2.68 5.50
CA ASP A 153 10.50 2.67 4.72
C ASP A 153 10.25 2.48 3.22
N VAL A 154 9.22 1.71 2.83
CA VAL A 154 8.79 1.65 1.42
C VAL A 154 8.31 3.01 0.94
N GLU A 155 7.45 3.67 1.70
CA GLU A 155 6.92 5.00 1.38
C GLU A 155 8.05 6.03 1.26
N ARG A 156 9.01 6.01 2.20
CA ARG A 156 10.20 6.89 2.18
C ARG A 156 11.07 6.64 0.94
N GLU A 157 11.35 5.39 0.60
CA GLU A 157 12.12 5.06 -0.62
C GLU A 157 11.41 5.53 -1.88
N LEU A 158 10.09 5.35 -1.98
CA LEU A 158 9.31 5.81 -3.13
C LEU A 158 9.26 7.34 -3.21
N ALA A 159 9.18 8.04 -2.07
CA ALA A 159 9.31 9.49 -2.02
C ALA A 159 10.69 9.94 -2.53
N GLY A 160 11.77 9.27 -2.12
CA GLY A 160 13.12 9.50 -2.63
C GLY A 160 13.25 9.26 -4.14
N LEU A 161 12.52 8.29 -4.68
CA LEU A 161 12.43 8.03 -6.12
C LEU A 161 11.50 9.01 -6.86
N ARG A 162 10.88 9.96 -6.16
CA ARG A 162 9.87 10.89 -6.70
C ARG A 162 8.70 10.17 -7.38
N ASP A 163 8.21 9.11 -6.76
CA ASP A 163 7.09 8.30 -7.25
C ASP A 163 5.96 8.25 -6.20
N PRO A 164 5.34 9.41 -5.85
CA PRO A 164 4.31 9.48 -4.81
C PRO A 164 3.05 8.69 -5.19
N ASP A 165 2.76 8.55 -6.47
CA ASP A 165 1.60 7.81 -6.97
C ASP A 165 1.62 6.35 -6.50
N LEU A 166 2.80 5.72 -6.47
CA LEU A 166 2.93 4.35 -5.98
C LEU A 166 2.69 4.26 -4.48
N SER A 167 3.09 5.27 -3.70
CA SER A 167 2.82 5.32 -2.26
C SER A 167 1.32 5.40 -1.99
N HIS A 168 0.58 6.23 -2.74
CA HIS A 168 -0.89 6.27 -2.66
C HIS A 168 -1.52 4.92 -2.98
N LEU A 169 -1.03 4.23 -4.01
CA LEU A 169 -1.55 2.92 -4.39
C LEU A 169 -1.23 1.83 -3.35
N ILE A 170 -0.09 1.89 -2.67
CA ILE A 170 0.23 0.98 -1.55
C ILE A 170 -0.75 1.22 -0.40
N SER A 171 -0.96 2.47 -0.02
CA SER A 171 -1.88 2.83 1.04
C SER A 171 -3.31 2.41 0.71
N LEU A 172 -3.79 2.67 -0.51
CA LEU A 172 -5.10 2.22 -1.00
C LEU A 172 -5.21 0.69 -0.91
N GLY A 173 -4.23 -0.06 -1.40
CA GLY A 173 -4.25 -1.52 -1.36
C GLY A 173 -4.36 -2.08 0.07
N GLY A 174 -3.63 -1.47 1.00
CA GLY A 174 -3.68 -1.82 2.42
C GLY A 174 -5.04 -1.54 3.06
N TRP A 175 -5.59 -0.35 2.81
CA TRP A 175 -6.90 0.04 3.32
C TRP A 175 -8.02 -0.87 2.78
N LEU A 176 -8.02 -1.17 1.48
CA LEU A 176 -9.01 -2.04 0.86
C LEU A 176 -8.99 -3.45 1.46
N GLN A 177 -7.80 -4.01 1.68
CA GLN A 177 -7.64 -5.33 2.29
C GLN A 177 -8.12 -5.35 3.74
N ALA A 178 -7.83 -4.30 4.50
CA ALA A 178 -8.30 -4.13 5.86
C ALA A 178 -9.83 -4.00 5.91
N LEU A 179 -10.41 -3.19 5.03
CA LEU A 179 -11.86 -2.99 4.92
C LEU A 179 -12.57 -4.29 4.54
N GLU A 180 -12.07 -5.05 3.56
CA GLU A 180 -12.64 -6.36 3.18
C GLU A 180 -12.67 -7.31 4.37
N SER A 181 -11.56 -7.43 5.10
CA SER A 181 -11.47 -8.32 6.26
C SER A 181 -12.42 -7.89 7.38
N ALA A 182 -12.48 -6.59 7.65
CA ALA A 182 -13.33 -6.02 8.70
C ALA A 182 -14.83 -6.14 8.37
N SER A 183 -15.23 -5.75 7.16
CA SER A 183 -16.64 -5.83 6.74
C SER A 183 -17.16 -7.26 6.75
N ASN A 184 -16.38 -8.23 6.26
CA ASN A 184 -16.69 -9.64 6.34
C ASN A 184 -16.82 -10.15 7.80
N ALA A 185 -16.02 -9.62 8.72
CA ALA A 185 -16.10 -9.97 10.13
C ALA A 185 -17.37 -9.39 10.79
N VAL A 186 -17.71 -8.14 10.48
CA VAL A 186 -18.92 -7.48 10.98
C VAL A 186 -20.18 -8.09 10.39
N GLU A 187 -20.19 -8.43 9.10
CA GLU A 187 -21.30 -9.15 8.46
C GLU A 187 -21.63 -10.46 9.19
N LYS A 188 -20.60 -11.23 9.58
CA LYS A 188 -20.79 -12.50 10.31
C LYS A 188 -21.32 -12.33 11.73
N LYS A 189 -21.00 -11.23 12.38
CA LYS A 189 -21.42 -10.91 13.75
C LYS A 189 -21.73 -9.42 13.84
N PHE A 190 -22.84 -9.05 13.25
CA PHE A 190 -23.30 -7.67 13.21
C PHE A 190 -23.59 -7.11 14.62
N THR A 191 -23.09 -5.93 14.86
CA THR A 191 -23.54 -4.99 15.89
C THR A 191 -23.37 -3.57 15.34
N VAL A 192 -24.26 -2.68 15.71
CA VAL A 192 -24.20 -1.27 15.30
C VAL A 192 -22.86 -0.63 15.66
N GLU A 193 -22.33 -0.92 16.84
CA GLU A 193 -21.05 -0.37 17.30
C GLU A 193 -19.89 -0.79 16.39
N ARG A 194 -19.82 -2.06 15.98
CA ARG A 194 -18.81 -2.54 15.03
C ARG A 194 -19.03 -2.00 13.63
N ALA A 195 -20.30 -1.92 13.21
CA ALA A 195 -20.64 -1.38 11.91
C ALA A 195 -20.19 0.07 11.76
N ARG A 196 -20.37 0.93 12.77
CA ARG A 196 -19.91 2.32 12.74
C ARG A 196 -18.42 2.47 12.40
N THR A 197 -17.56 1.53 12.80
CA THR A 197 -16.12 1.59 12.51
C THR A 197 -15.78 1.38 11.02
N LEU A 198 -16.71 0.80 10.26
CA LEU A 198 -16.55 0.56 8.82
C LEU A 198 -16.95 1.79 7.99
N PHE A 199 -17.89 2.62 8.47
CA PHE A 199 -18.50 3.69 7.71
C PHE A 199 -17.62 4.95 7.75
N ARG A 200 -16.49 4.85 7.02
CA ARG A 200 -15.50 5.92 6.84
C ARG A 200 -15.66 6.52 5.44
N GLU A 201 -16.80 7.23 5.23
CA GLU A 201 -17.07 7.95 3.98
C GLU A 201 -15.93 8.89 3.61
N ASP A 202 -15.36 9.58 4.60
CA ASP A 202 -14.21 10.46 4.46
C ASP A 202 -12.99 9.79 3.81
N VAL A 203 -12.68 8.55 4.21
CA VAL A 203 -11.57 7.77 3.65
C VAL A 203 -11.90 7.26 2.24
N ALA A 204 -13.13 6.80 2.03
CA ALA A 204 -13.58 6.35 0.71
C ALA A 204 -13.55 7.49 -0.30
N ASP A 205 -13.99 8.69 0.08
CA ASP A 205 -13.97 9.90 -0.73
C ASP A 205 -12.53 10.31 -1.09
N TYR A 206 -11.66 10.35 -0.08
CA TYR A 206 -10.23 10.62 -0.28
C TYR A 206 -9.62 9.72 -1.36
N TYR A 207 -9.83 8.39 -1.29
CA TYR A 207 -9.26 7.48 -2.26
C TYR A 207 -9.94 7.56 -3.64
N ALA A 208 -11.25 7.85 -3.69
CA ALA A 208 -11.95 8.05 -4.96
C ALA A 208 -11.40 9.25 -5.73
N GLU A 209 -11.05 10.35 -5.03
CA GLU A 209 -10.44 11.53 -5.62
C GLU A 209 -8.95 11.30 -5.94
N SER A 210 -8.20 10.76 -4.99
CA SER A 210 -6.75 10.54 -5.15
C SER A 210 -6.43 9.64 -6.34
N ILE A 211 -7.19 8.55 -6.56
CA ILE A 211 -6.95 7.65 -7.69
C ILE A 211 -7.21 8.33 -9.04
N GLY A 212 -8.08 9.34 -9.08
CA GLY A 212 -8.37 10.15 -10.27
C GLY A 212 -7.28 11.17 -10.59
N SER A 213 -6.53 11.62 -9.58
CA SER A 213 -5.46 12.63 -9.70
C SER A 213 -4.07 12.04 -9.93
N LEU A 214 -3.91 10.71 -9.95
CA LEU A 214 -2.65 10.04 -10.29
C LEU A 214 -2.20 10.43 -11.73
N ASN A 215 -0.91 10.26 -12.00
CA ASN A 215 -0.35 10.47 -13.32
C ASN A 215 -1.22 9.77 -14.39
N PRO A 216 -1.51 10.41 -15.55
CA PRO A 216 -2.36 9.84 -16.62
C PRO A 216 -1.94 8.43 -17.05
N SER A 217 -0.63 8.13 -17.06
CA SER A 217 -0.12 6.80 -17.37
C SER A 217 -0.58 5.70 -16.38
N ILE A 218 -1.11 6.10 -15.23
CA ILE A 218 -1.67 5.22 -14.20
C ILE A 218 -3.19 5.36 -14.16
N SER A 219 -3.71 6.60 -14.01
CA SER A 219 -5.14 6.87 -13.81
C SER A 219 -6.03 6.46 -15.00
N GLU A 220 -5.48 6.44 -16.22
CA GLU A 220 -6.20 6.04 -17.43
C GLU A 220 -6.18 4.51 -17.70
N LYS A 221 -5.48 3.73 -16.89
CA LYS A 221 -5.48 2.26 -17.04
C LYS A 221 -6.89 1.70 -16.80
N PRO A 222 -7.37 0.77 -17.62
CA PRO A 222 -8.74 0.25 -17.51
C PRO A 222 -9.11 -0.27 -16.11
N TYR A 223 -8.19 -0.94 -15.41
CA TYR A 223 -8.45 -1.44 -14.08
C TYR A 223 -8.49 -0.32 -13.02
N ILE A 224 -7.73 0.77 -13.21
CA ILE A 224 -7.76 1.96 -12.33
C ILE A 224 -9.09 2.71 -12.53
N LEU A 225 -9.53 2.88 -13.76
CA LEU A 225 -10.85 3.47 -14.06
C LEU A 225 -11.97 2.66 -13.39
N LYS A 226 -11.89 1.33 -13.48
CA LYS A 226 -12.85 0.45 -12.81
C LYS A 226 -12.80 0.54 -11.30
N MET A 227 -11.61 0.63 -10.70
CA MET A 227 -11.45 0.84 -9.26
C MET A 227 -12.04 2.17 -8.81
N ARG A 228 -11.88 3.22 -9.61
CA ARG A 228 -12.48 4.54 -9.31
C ARG A 228 -14.00 4.48 -9.27
N GLU A 229 -14.63 3.81 -10.24
CA GLU A 229 -16.07 3.58 -10.22
C GLU A 229 -16.52 2.84 -8.95
N LEU A 230 -15.80 1.78 -8.58
CA LEU A 230 -16.09 1.00 -7.38
C LEU A 230 -15.88 1.81 -6.09
N LEU A 231 -14.87 2.69 -6.03
CA LEU A 231 -14.64 3.57 -4.89
C LEU A 231 -15.76 4.60 -4.73
N HIS A 232 -16.27 5.17 -5.82
CA HIS A 232 -17.46 6.03 -5.76
C HIS A 232 -18.70 5.25 -5.28
N GLY A 233 -18.87 4.00 -5.72
CA GLY A 233 -19.91 3.11 -5.21
C GLY A 233 -19.76 2.81 -3.72
N LEU A 234 -18.53 2.56 -3.28
CA LEU A 234 -18.21 2.33 -1.86
C LEU A 234 -18.52 3.56 -1.00
N ARG A 235 -18.11 4.75 -1.44
CA ARG A 235 -18.45 6.01 -0.78
C ARG A 235 -19.98 6.14 -0.61
N THR A 236 -20.73 5.90 -1.68
CA THR A 236 -22.21 5.95 -1.64
C THR A 236 -22.77 4.93 -0.65
N ALA A 237 -22.22 3.70 -0.61
CA ALA A 237 -22.64 2.66 0.33
C ALA A 237 -22.30 2.99 1.79
N MET A 238 -21.30 3.83 2.03
CA MET A 238 -20.89 4.29 3.37
C MET A 238 -21.56 5.60 3.80
N SER A 239 -22.28 6.29 2.91
CA SER A 239 -22.96 7.53 3.24
C SER A 239 -24.24 7.22 4.01
N LEU A 240 -24.32 7.69 5.26
CA LEU A 240 -25.48 7.55 6.12
C LEU A 240 -26.20 8.90 6.24
N GLU A 241 -27.53 8.87 6.27
CA GLU A 241 -28.30 10.06 6.64
C GLU A 241 -27.99 10.48 8.08
N GLU A 242 -28.01 11.78 8.35
CA GLU A 242 -27.69 12.31 9.68
C GLU A 242 -28.57 11.66 10.77
N GLY A 243 -27.88 11.14 11.80
CA GLY A 243 -28.52 10.45 12.93
C GLY A 243 -28.97 9.03 12.68
N LYS A 244 -28.75 8.46 11.48
CA LYS A 244 -29.00 7.05 11.22
C LYS A 244 -27.84 6.15 11.63
N GLU A 245 -28.20 4.95 12.05
CA GLU A 245 -27.26 3.89 12.39
C GLU A 245 -27.09 2.96 11.19
N PRO A 246 -25.86 2.40 10.97
CA PRO A 246 -25.64 1.40 9.95
C PRO A 246 -26.51 0.15 10.15
N THR A 247 -27.11 -0.34 9.08
CA THR A 247 -27.88 -1.57 9.04
C THR A 247 -27.03 -2.77 8.60
N GLU A 248 -27.53 -3.98 8.81
CA GLU A 248 -26.88 -5.20 8.36
C GLU A 248 -26.78 -5.27 6.83
N GLU A 249 -27.80 -4.80 6.10
CA GLU A 249 -27.83 -4.72 4.66
C GLU A 249 -26.77 -3.74 4.10
N GLU A 250 -26.60 -2.59 4.73
CA GLU A 250 -25.56 -1.64 4.33
C GLU A 250 -24.16 -2.21 4.58
N VAL A 251 -23.94 -2.95 5.67
CA VAL A 251 -22.69 -3.65 5.92
C VAL A 251 -22.41 -4.73 4.83
N LYS A 252 -23.44 -5.48 4.43
CA LYS A 252 -23.32 -6.46 3.33
C LYS A 252 -22.93 -5.79 2.01
N GLU A 253 -23.50 -4.64 1.72
CA GLU A 253 -23.16 -3.88 0.52
C GLU A 253 -21.73 -3.35 0.57
N VAL A 254 -21.28 -2.78 1.70
CA VAL A 254 -19.88 -2.38 1.91
C VAL A 254 -18.94 -3.58 1.73
N ALA A 255 -19.24 -4.74 2.32
CA ALA A 255 -18.45 -5.96 2.19
C ALA A 255 -18.36 -6.42 0.73
N ARG A 256 -19.48 -6.38 0.01
CA ARG A 256 -19.55 -6.76 -1.40
C ARG A 256 -18.65 -5.89 -2.28
N VAL A 257 -18.74 -4.56 -2.12
CA VAL A 257 -17.95 -3.61 -2.91
C VAL A 257 -16.47 -3.69 -2.53
N ALA A 258 -16.14 -3.82 -1.23
CA ALA A 258 -14.78 -4.01 -0.75
C ALA A 258 -14.13 -5.26 -1.38
N SER A 259 -14.83 -6.39 -1.42
CA SER A 259 -14.34 -7.61 -2.06
C SER A 259 -14.10 -7.45 -3.57
N GLN A 260 -14.93 -6.68 -4.27
CA GLN A 260 -14.71 -6.37 -5.69
C GLN A 260 -13.46 -5.50 -5.89
N LEU A 261 -13.25 -4.49 -5.03
CA LEU A 261 -12.06 -3.63 -5.06
C LEU A 261 -10.78 -4.42 -4.77
N VAL A 262 -10.77 -5.26 -3.74
CA VAL A 262 -9.62 -6.12 -3.41
C VAL A 262 -9.34 -7.11 -4.54
N THR A 263 -10.37 -7.68 -5.16
CA THR A 263 -10.20 -8.54 -6.33
C THR A 263 -9.52 -7.79 -7.47
N SER A 264 -9.95 -6.56 -7.75
CA SER A 264 -9.34 -5.70 -8.78
C SER A 264 -7.89 -5.32 -8.44
N ALA A 265 -7.59 -5.05 -7.18
CA ALA A 265 -6.23 -4.73 -6.72
C ALA A 265 -5.27 -5.92 -6.82
N ARG A 266 -5.78 -7.15 -6.69
CA ARG A 266 -5.00 -8.41 -6.70
C ARG A 266 -4.83 -9.04 -8.09
N GLN A 267 -5.58 -8.64 -9.10
CA GLN A 267 -5.45 -9.10 -10.49
C GLN A 267 -4.22 -8.47 -11.17
#